data_4b487a88c301681f7ac59c8cdf46273d
#
_entry.id   4b487a88c301681f7ac59c8cdf46273d
#
_cell.length_a   1.000
_cell.length_b   1.000
_cell.length_c   1.000
_cell.angle_alpha   90.00
_cell.angle_beta   90.00
_cell.angle_gamma   90.00
#
_symmetry.space_group_name_H-M   'P 1'
#
loop_
_entity.id
_entity.type
_entity.pdbx_description
1 polymer ?
#
loop_
_entity_poly.entity_id
_entity_poly.type
_entity_poly.pdbx_seq_one_letter_code
_entity_poly.pdbx_strand_id
1 'polypeptide(L)'
;MTLITRRSFALSALATTTLSACGNGIGGSGSAVIDSRVDSTLNFMYNSYPGTRDLANNASGMLVMPVVTEAGLGLGGSFGRGALRIGSSTVDYYSATSGSAGFQIGAQQFSTVLFFMTQEALTDFRRSNGWAAGADIEYALQDRGETLRAETTTSLAPVIAVVFAQAGFRAGATIEGTKYARIIP
;
A
#
# COMPACT_ATOMS: atom_id res chain seq x y z
N MET A 1 -23.89 -33.38 39.55
CA MET A 1 -24.71 -32.18 39.46
C MET A 1 -23.87 -31.02 39.95
N THR A 2 -23.17 -30.34 39.06
CA THR A 2 -22.18 -29.29 39.42
C THR A 2 -22.92 -27.94 39.45
N LEU A 3 -22.96 -27.36 40.66
CA LEU A 3 -23.60 -26.06 40.91
C LEU A 3 -22.72 -24.95 40.27
N ILE A 4 -23.25 -24.32 39.24
CA ILE A 4 -22.65 -23.13 38.59
C ILE A 4 -22.81 -21.97 39.58
N THR A 5 -21.73 -21.50 40.15
CA THR A 5 -21.69 -20.37 41.09
C THR A 5 -21.93 -19.04 40.33
N ARG A 6 -22.65 -18.10 40.97
CA ARG A 6 -22.95 -16.75 40.44
C ARG A 6 -21.72 -15.99 39.90
N ARG A 7 -20.53 -16.28 40.43
CA ARG A 7 -19.25 -15.73 40.00
C ARG A 7 -18.81 -16.24 38.64
N SER A 8 -19.11 -17.50 38.27
CA SER A 8 -18.78 -18.10 36.99
C SER A 8 -19.67 -17.52 35.85
N PHE A 9 -20.91 -17.15 36.19
CA PHE A 9 -21.84 -16.54 35.24
C PHE A 9 -21.44 -15.11 34.89
N ALA A 10 -20.92 -14.33 35.84
CA ALA A 10 -20.46 -12.95 35.59
C ALA A 10 -19.19 -12.92 34.74
N LEU A 11 -18.27 -13.87 34.87
CA LEU A 11 -17.07 -13.98 34.04
C LEU A 11 -17.36 -14.43 32.61
N SER A 12 -18.37 -15.28 32.40
CA SER A 12 -18.79 -15.70 31.06
C SER A 12 -19.50 -14.58 30.30
N ALA A 13 -20.24 -13.71 30.99
CA ALA A 13 -20.92 -12.57 30.34
C ALA A 13 -19.93 -11.46 29.89
N LEU A 14 -18.76 -11.33 30.56
CA LEU A 14 -17.77 -10.33 30.17
C LEU A 14 -16.94 -10.76 28.95
N ALA A 15 -16.82 -12.07 28.69
CA ALA A 15 -16.06 -12.61 27.56
C ALA A 15 -16.80 -12.49 26.20
N THR A 16 -18.12 -12.32 26.19
CA THR A 16 -18.91 -12.26 24.97
C THR A 16 -19.03 -10.88 24.35
N THR A 17 -18.62 -9.80 25.04
CA THR A 17 -18.77 -8.43 24.54
C THR A 17 -17.59 -7.94 23.71
N THR A 18 -16.50 -8.70 23.58
CA THR A 18 -15.30 -8.26 22.85
C THR A 18 -15.21 -8.73 21.40
N LEU A 19 -16.16 -9.53 20.88
CA LEU A 19 -16.14 -10.03 19.51
C LEU A 19 -16.84 -9.12 18.47
N SER A 20 -17.40 -7.98 18.86
CA SER A 20 -18.13 -7.08 17.94
C SER A 20 -17.27 -6.09 17.16
N ALA A 21 -15.94 -6.13 17.26
CA ALA A 21 -15.07 -5.09 16.71
C ALA A 21 -14.51 -5.38 15.29
N CYS A 22 -14.91 -6.48 14.63
CA CYS A 22 -14.51 -6.77 13.25
C CYS A 22 -15.67 -6.58 12.26
N GLY A 23 -16.24 -5.38 12.25
CA GLY A 23 -17.25 -4.97 11.27
C GLY A 23 -16.60 -4.44 9.99
N ASN A 24 -16.07 -5.29 9.12
CA ASN A 24 -15.82 -4.94 7.72
C ASN A 24 -17.12 -5.08 6.92
N GLY A 25 -18.16 -4.35 7.32
CA GLY A 25 -19.41 -4.27 6.57
C GLY A 25 -19.27 -3.38 5.34
N ILE A 26 -19.92 -3.75 4.23
CA ILE A 26 -20.14 -2.87 3.09
C ILE A 26 -20.82 -1.59 3.62
N GLY A 27 -20.15 -0.43 3.46
CA GLY A 27 -20.58 0.85 4.03
C GLY A 27 -19.88 1.24 5.35
N GLY A 28 -18.87 0.48 5.79
CA GLY A 28 -18.01 0.83 6.92
C GLY A 28 -17.04 1.97 6.60
N SER A 29 -16.41 2.55 7.62
CA SER A 29 -15.39 3.62 7.50
C SER A 29 -14.09 3.18 6.81
N GLY A 30 -14.02 1.96 6.28
CA GLY A 30 -12.80 1.38 5.68
C GLY A 30 -12.26 2.19 4.51
N SER A 31 -13.13 2.58 3.57
CA SER A 31 -12.77 3.42 2.42
C SER A 31 -12.27 4.79 2.86
N ALA A 32 -12.99 5.47 3.75
CA ALA A 32 -12.62 6.79 4.25
C ALA A 32 -11.27 6.79 5.00
N VAL A 33 -10.97 5.72 5.73
CA VAL A 33 -9.67 5.54 6.41
C VAL A 33 -8.54 5.36 5.39
N ILE A 34 -8.77 4.56 4.34
CA ILE A 34 -7.77 4.38 3.28
C ILE A 34 -7.55 5.71 2.56
N ASP A 35 -8.62 6.41 2.16
CA ASP A 35 -8.53 7.69 1.44
C ASP A 35 -7.78 8.75 2.25
N SER A 36 -8.08 8.90 3.53
CA SER A 36 -7.37 9.84 4.41
C SER A 36 -5.87 9.55 4.50
N ARG A 37 -5.49 8.26 4.57
CA ARG A 37 -4.08 7.84 4.57
C ARG A 37 -3.41 8.09 3.22
N VAL A 38 -4.12 7.84 2.12
CA VAL A 38 -3.66 8.12 0.75
C VAL A 38 -3.35 9.61 0.61
N ASP A 39 -4.27 10.48 1.01
CA ASP A 39 -4.09 11.93 0.93
C ASP A 39 -2.89 12.40 1.77
N SER A 40 -2.76 11.89 2.99
CA SER A 40 -1.62 12.20 3.87
C SER A 40 -0.30 11.75 3.25
N THR A 41 -0.28 10.57 2.63
CA THR A 41 0.90 9.99 1.97
C THR A 41 1.31 10.78 0.74
N LEU A 42 0.36 11.18 -0.10
CA LEU A 42 0.62 12.03 -1.26
C LEU A 42 1.15 13.41 -0.83
N ASN A 43 0.55 14.03 0.18
CA ASN A 43 1.03 15.29 0.71
C ASN A 43 2.46 15.18 1.25
N PHE A 44 2.78 14.13 1.99
CA PHE A 44 4.14 13.88 2.46
C PHE A 44 5.11 13.70 1.29
N MET A 45 4.75 12.86 0.31
CA MET A 45 5.57 12.58 -0.87
C MET A 45 5.87 13.87 -1.66
N TYR A 46 4.85 14.67 -1.96
CA TYR A 46 5.02 15.91 -2.73
C TYR A 46 5.84 16.98 -2.01
N ASN A 47 5.83 16.99 -0.68
CA ASN A 47 6.61 17.93 0.11
C ASN A 47 8.05 17.46 0.30
N SER A 48 8.26 16.16 0.44
CA SER A 48 9.59 15.59 0.66
C SER A 48 10.36 15.34 -0.65
N TYR A 49 9.62 15.08 -1.75
CA TYR A 49 10.14 14.72 -3.07
C TYR A 49 9.43 15.52 -4.17
N PRO A 50 9.76 16.80 -4.36
CA PRO A 50 9.01 17.70 -5.26
C PRO A 50 8.88 17.22 -6.70
N GLY A 51 9.89 16.52 -7.25
CA GLY A 51 9.86 15.94 -8.60
C GLY A 51 8.75 14.91 -8.81
N THR A 52 8.16 14.35 -7.74
CA THR A 52 7.03 13.41 -7.86
C THR A 52 5.72 14.10 -8.30
N ARG A 53 5.64 15.44 -8.20
CA ARG A 53 4.50 16.20 -8.72
C ARG A 53 4.45 16.14 -10.24
N ASP A 54 5.59 16.18 -10.91
CA ASP A 54 5.67 16.10 -12.36
C ASP A 54 5.27 14.69 -12.83
N LEU A 55 5.68 13.65 -12.11
CA LEU A 55 5.20 12.29 -12.38
C LEU A 55 3.67 12.21 -12.24
N ALA A 56 3.11 12.77 -11.17
CA ALA A 56 1.67 12.76 -10.92
C ALA A 56 0.88 13.52 -12.00
N ASN A 57 1.40 14.64 -12.47
CA ASN A 57 0.76 15.47 -13.50
C ASN A 57 0.75 14.78 -14.86
N ASN A 58 1.75 13.94 -15.14
CA ASN A 58 1.89 13.23 -16.42
C ASN A 58 1.31 11.80 -16.40
N ALA A 59 1.00 11.26 -15.22
CA ALA A 59 0.46 9.91 -15.09
C ALA A 59 -1.02 9.84 -15.44
N SER A 60 -1.42 8.76 -16.14
CA SER A 60 -2.82 8.42 -16.40
C SER A 60 -3.58 8.01 -15.14
N GLY A 61 -2.86 7.55 -14.11
CA GLY A 61 -3.38 7.20 -12.79
C GLY A 61 -2.27 6.81 -11.84
N MET A 62 -2.61 6.73 -10.54
CA MET A 62 -1.66 6.39 -9.47
C MET A 62 -2.27 5.36 -8.52
N LEU A 63 -1.55 4.27 -8.24
CA LEU A 63 -1.89 3.39 -7.13
C LEU A 63 -1.06 3.80 -5.91
N VAL A 64 -1.72 4.23 -4.86
CA VAL A 64 -1.09 4.67 -3.62
C VAL A 64 -1.31 3.64 -2.53
N MET A 65 -0.22 3.09 -2.00
CA MET A 65 -0.19 2.17 -0.86
C MET A 65 0.40 2.92 0.35
N PRO A 66 -0.43 3.52 1.21
CA PRO A 66 0.03 4.41 2.29
C PRO A 66 0.93 3.73 3.31
N VAL A 67 0.60 2.49 3.64
CA VAL A 67 1.37 1.67 4.59
C VAL A 67 1.44 0.25 4.07
N VAL A 68 2.63 -0.17 3.71
CA VAL A 68 2.97 -1.57 3.47
C VAL A 68 3.80 -2.03 4.64
N THR A 69 3.33 -3.02 5.37
CA THR A 69 4.05 -3.65 6.48
C THR A 69 4.70 -4.92 5.96
N GLU A 70 6.00 -5.00 6.12
CA GLU A 70 6.79 -6.20 5.83
C GLU A 70 7.31 -6.77 7.15
N ALA A 71 7.17 -8.08 7.34
CA ALA A 71 7.68 -8.78 8.51
C ALA A 71 8.23 -10.14 8.10
N GLY A 72 9.32 -10.58 8.77
CA GLY A 72 9.92 -11.88 8.48
C GLY A 72 11.02 -12.28 9.45
N LEU A 73 11.24 -13.59 9.51
CA LEU A 73 12.31 -14.30 10.21
C LEU A 73 12.83 -15.41 9.29
N GLY A 74 13.67 -15.07 8.31
CA GLY A 74 14.16 -16.01 7.29
C GLY A 74 13.18 -16.22 6.13
N LEU A 75 11.89 -16.38 6.40
CA LEU A 75 10.78 -16.25 5.46
C LEU A 75 9.93 -15.07 5.92
N GLY A 76 9.52 -14.23 4.99
CA GLY A 76 8.76 -13.03 5.30
C GLY A 76 7.64 -12.78 4.29
N GLY A 77 6.86 -11.77 4.56
CA GLY A 77 5.85 -11.28 3.64
C GLY A 77 5.51 -9.84 3.91
N SER A 78 4.92 -9.20 2.92
CA SER A 78 4.39 -7.85 3.07
C SER A 78 2.89 -7.83 2.81
N PHE A 79 2.24 -6.88 3.48
CA PHE A 79 0.82 -6.60 3.29
C PHE A 79 0.56 -5.10 3.39
N GLY A 80 -0.27 -4.60 2.50
CA GLY A 80 -0.75 -3.22 2.51
C GLY A 80 -2.13 -3.10 1.88
N ARG A 81 -2.81 -1.99 2.17
CA ARG A 81 -4.05 -1.57 1.48
C ARG A 81 -3.90 -0.14 1.01
N GLY A 82 -4.49 0.15 -0.16
CA GLY A 82 -4.41 1.46 -0.76
C GLY A 82 -5.52 1.72 -1.78
N ALA A 83 -5.38 2.82 -2.49
CA ALA A 83 -6.38 3.26 -3.46
C ALA A 83 -5.74 3.63 -4.80
N LEU A 84 -6.46 3.32 -5.87
CA LEU A 84 -6.17 3.81 -7.22
C LEU A 84 -6.83 5.16 -7.41
N ARG A 85 -6.02 6.17 -7.73
CA ARG A 85 -6.44 7.53 -8.05
C ARG A 85 -6.33 7.80 -9.55
N ILE A 86 -7.38 8.40 -10.11
CA ILE A 86 -7.35 9.02 -11.45
C ILE A 86 -7.67 10.50 -11.24
N GLY A 87 -6.69 11.35 -11.48
CA GLY A 87 -6.75 12.74 -11.03
C GLY A 87 -6.88 12.82 -9.51
N SER A 88 -7.88 13.52 -9.01
CA SER A 88 -8.16 13.65 -7.56
C SER A 88 -9.11 12.57 -7.01
N SER A 89 -9.67 11.71 -7.85
CA SER A 89 -10.75 10.78 -7.47
C SER A 89 -10.23 9.38 -7.21
N THR A 90 -10.68 8.75 -6.11
CA THR A 90 -10.50 7.32 -5.89
C THR A 90 -11.47 6.55 -6.78
N VAL A 91 -10.95 5.61 -7.56
CA VAL A 91 -11.76 4.79 -8.49
C VAL A 91 -11.87 3.33 -8.06
N ASP A 92 -10.85 2.81 -7.37
CA ASP A 92 -10.81 1.43 -6.88
C ASP A 92 -9.91 1.33 -5.64
N TYR A 93 -10.06 0.27 -4.84
CA TYR A 93 -9.19 -0.06 -3.72
C TYR A 93 -8.47 -1.38 -3.96
N TYR A 94 -7.24 -1.47 -3.48
CA TYR A 94 -6.36 -2.63 -3.69
C TYR A 94 -5.66 -3.05 -2.41
N SER A 95 -5.39 -4.35 -2.32
CA SER A 95 -4.39 -4.90 -1.40
C SER A 95 -3.11 -5.21 -2.15
N ALA A 96 -1.98 -5.01 -1.48
CA ALA A 96 -0.66 -5.46 -1.92
C ALA A 96 -0.20 -6.61 -1.01
N THR A 97 0.27 -7.70 -1.61
CA THR A 97 0.85 -8.84 -0.90
C THR A 97 2.10 -9.31 -1.60
N SER A 98 3.16 -9.56 -0.86
CA SER A 98 4.36 -10.23 -1.38
C SER A 98 4.86 -11.28 -0.41
N GLY A 99 5.56 -12.30 -0.95
CA GLY A 99 6.38 -13.21 -0.17
C GLY A 99 7.83 -12.87 -0.36
N SER A 100 8.63 -12.88 0.70
CA SER A 100 10.06 -12.72 0.64
C SER A 100 10.77 -13.87 1.36
N ALA A 101 11.86 -14.36 0.76
CA ALA A 101 12.80 -15.26 1.40
C ALA A 101 14.10 -14.50 1.59
N GLY A 102 14.54 -14.30 2.84
CA GLY A 102 15.76 -13.57 3.13
C GLY A 102 16.04 -13.44 4.61
N PHE A 103 17.28 -13.09 4.94
CA PHE A 103 17.76 -12.95 6.31
C PHE A 103 17.28 -11.67 7.02
N GLN A 104 16.12 -11.12 6.65
CA GLN A 104 15.57 -9.95 7.31
C GLN A 104 14.88 -10.38 8.61
N ILE A 105 15.39 -9.89 9.73
CA ILE A 105 14.77 -10.07 11.04
C ILE A 105 14.13 -8.74 11.42
N GLY A 106 12.80 -8.74 11.56
CA GLY A 106 12.07 -7.56 12.02
C GLY A 106 10.80 -7.25 11.23
N ALA A 107 10.17 -6.14 11.61
CA ALA A 107 9.05 -5.56 10.91
C ALA A 107 9.43 -4.15 10.42
N GLN A 108 9.05 -3.83 9.19
CA GLN A 108 9.30 -2.53 8.58
C GLN A 108 8.03 -2.01 7.93
N GLN A 109 7.91 -0.69 7.85
CA GLN A 109 6.79 -0.05 7.17
C GLN A 109 7.32 0.96 6.14
N PHE A 110 6.71 0.96 4.97
CA PHE A 110 7.02 1.88 3.89
C PHE A 110 5.75 2.22 3.09
N SER A 111 5.83 3.26 2.31
CA SER A 111 4.80 3.66 1.36
C SER A 111 5.28 3.38 -0.05
N THR A 112 4.34 3.02 -0.93
CA THR A 112 4.62 2.84 -2.36
C THR A 112 3.59 3.59 -3.19
N VAL A 113 4.06 4.28 -4.21
CA VAL A 113 3.20 4.89 -5.23
C VAL A 113 3.64 4.39 -6.60
N LEU A 114 2.71 3.75 -7.32
CA LEU A 114 2.88 3.37 -8.72
C LEU A 114 2.24 4.42 -9.60
N PHE A 115 3.02 5.02 -10.47
CA PHE A 115 2.54 5.95 -11.49
C PHE A 115 2.38 5.20 -12.80
N PHE A 116 1.16 5.10 -13.30
CA PHE A 116 0.86 4.56 -14.63
C PHE A 116 1.00 5.67 -15.66
N MET A 117 2.14 5.69 -16.36
CA MET A 117 2.47 6.78 -17.28
C MET A 117 1.66 6.73 -18.58
N THR A 118 1.14 5.53 -18.93
CA THR A 118 0.31 5.35 -20.12
C THR A 118 -1.08 4.85 -19.76
N GLN A 119 -2.07 5.22 -20.60
CA GLN A 119 -3.44 4.73 -20.46
C GLN A 119 -3.54 3.22 -20.65
N GLU A 120 -2.66 2.64 -21.46
CA GLU A 120 -2.57 1.19 -21.69
C GLU A 120 -2.17 0.47 -20.40
N ALA A 121 -1.07 0.89 -19.75
CA ALA A 121 -0.60 0.31 -18.49
C ALA A 121 -1.66 0.40 -17.38
N LEU A 122 -2.37 1.54 -17.27
CA LEU A 122 -3.46 1.70 -16.33
C LEU A 122 -4.63 0.74 -16.63
N THR A 123 -4.96 0.57 -17.91
CA THR A 123 -6.05 -0.30 -18.34
C THR A 123 -5.72 -1.77 -18.07
N ASP A 124 -4.50 -2.20 -18.35
CA ASP A 124 -4.02 -3.58 -18.13
C ASP A 124 -3.98 -3.89 -16.63
N PHE A 125 -3.49 -2.95 -15.83
CA PHE A 125 -3.56 -3.07 -14.38
C PHE A 125 -4.99 -3.28 -13.89
N ARG A 126 -5.94 -2.47 -14.33
CA ARG A 126 -7.34 -2.52 -13.89
C ARG A 126 -8.09 -3.76 -14.37
N ARG A 127 -7.74 -4.31 -15.52
CA ARG A 127 -8.37 -5.53 -16.08
C ARG A 127 -7.84 -6.81 -15.44
N SER A 128 -6.67 -6.76 -14.86
CA SER A 128 -6.04 -7.93 -14.27
C SER A 128 -6.75 -8.33 -12.96
N ASN A 129 -7.01 -9.63 -12.78
CA ASN A 129 -7.56 -10.20 -11.54
C ASN A 129 -6.50 -10.36 -10.43
N GLY A 130 -5.37 -9.70 -10.58
CA GLY A 130 -4.23 -9.77 -9.66
C GLY A 130 -2.97 -9.43 -10.43
N TRP A 131 -2.70 -8.14 -10.56
CA TRP A 131 -1.50 -7.65 -11.23
C TRP A 131 -0.28 -7.90 -10.36
N ALA A 132 0.78 -8.44 -10.95
CA ALA A 132 2.05 -8.66 -10.27
C ALA A 132 3.08 -7.65 -10.77
N ALA A 133 3.79 -7.01 -9.84
CA ALA A 133 4.92 -6.16 -10.18
C ALA A 133 6.04 -7.00 -10.77
N GLY A 134 6.38 -6.77 -12.04
CA GLY A 134 7.41 -7.48 -12.80
C GLY A 134 8.60 -6.59 -13.15
N ALA A 135 9.43 -7.09 -14.06
CA ALA A 135 10.64 -6.42 -14.52
C ALA A 135 10.40 -5.13 -15.34
N ASP A 136 9.17 -4.90 -15.79
CA ASP A 136 8.79 -3.73 -16.61
C ASP A 136 8.56 -2.46 -15.79
N ILE A 137 8.80 -2.50 -14.48
CA ILE A 137 8.66 -1.36 -13.58
C ILE A 137 10.00 -0.70 -13.38
N GLU A 138 10.06 0.58 -13.68
CA GLU A 138 11.21 1.40 -13.32
C GLU A 138 11.06 1.93 -11.89
N TYR A 139 12.10 1.75 -11.08
CA TYR A 139 12.12 2.21 -9.70
C TYR A 139 12.76 3.59 -9.62
N ALA A 140 11.99 4.55 -9.16
CA ALA A 140 12.52 5.80 -8.67
C ALA A 140 12.74 5.67 -7.15
N LEU A 141 13.88 5.13 -6.74
CA LEU A 141 14.32 5.13 -5.35
C LEU A 141 14.90 6.50 -5.03
N GLN A 142 14.34 7.20 -4.07
CA GLN A 142 14.86 8.50 -3.65
C GLN A 142 15.42 8.44 -2.24
N ASP A 143 16.73 8.65 -2.15
CA ASP A 143 17.37 9.16 -0.96
C ASP A 143 17.11 10.67 -0.86
N ARG A 144 17.05 11.23 0.36
CA ARG A 144 16.70 12.63 0.65
C ARG A 144 17.65 13.70 0.05
N GLY A 145 18.39 13.41 -0.98
CA GLY A 145 19.34 14.30 -1.59
C GLY A 145 19.40 14.29 -3.11
N GLU A 146 18.77 13.33 -3.77
CA GLU A 146 18.77 13.28 -5.22
C GLU A 146 17.47 13.84 -5.77
N THR A 147 17.58 14.93 -6.53
CA THR A 147 16.47 15.42 -7.34
C THR A 147 16.16 14.39 -8.42
N LEU A 148 14.95 13.81 -8.39
CA LEU A 148 14.40 13.10 -9.54
C LEU A 148 14.47 14.05 -10.75
N ARG A 149 15.43 13.80 -11.63
CA ARG A 149 15.42 14.43 -12.93
C ARG A 149 14.40 13.68 -13.77
N ALA A 150 13.17 14.19 -13.78
CA ALA A 150 12.07 13.71 -14.58
C ALA A 150 12.42 13.59 -16.09
N GLU A 151 13.50 14.21 -16.51
CA GLU A 151 13.87 14.29 -17.92
C GLU A 151 14.48 13.02 -18.48
N THR A 152 15.01 12.11 -17.65
CA THR A 152 15.70 10.92 -18.17
C THR A 152 14.90 9.63 -17.96
N THR A 153 14.07 9.56 -16.94
CA THR A 153 13.31 8.35 -16.56
C THR A 153 11.89 8.33 -17.14
N THR A 154 11.31 9.49 -17.40
CA THR A 154 9.88 9.63 -17.76
C THR A 154 9.55 9.17 -19.19
N SER A 155 10.56 8.94 -20.02
CA SER A 155 10.33 8.78 -21.48
C SER A 155 10.05 7.34 -21.91
N LEU A 156 10.32 6.29 -21.11
CA LEU A 156 10.35 4.91 -21.60
C LEU A 156 9.60 3.88 -20.75
N ALA A 157 9.41 4.11 -19.44
CA ALA A 157 8.75 3.11 -18.59
C ALA A 157 7.24 3.33 -18.49
N PRO A 158 6.40 2.33 -18.80
CA PRO A 158 4.95 2.44 -18.70
C PRO A 158 4.46 2.57 -17.25
N VAL A 159 5.26 2.09 -16.28
CA VAL A 159 4.98 2.18 -14.85
C VAL A 159 6.23 2.60 -14.09
N ILE A 160 6.10 3.64 -13.26
CA ILE A 160 7.18 4.12 -12.38
C ILE A 160 6.75 3.91 -10.94
N ALA A 161 7.62 3.27 -10.14
CA ALA A 161 7.39 3.03 -8.73
C ALA A 161 8.25 3.96 -7.86
N VAL A 162 7.62 4.67 -6.94
CA VAL A 162 8.29 5.45 -5.89
C VAL A 162 8.05 4.76 -4.55
N VAL A 163 9.15 4.33 -3.90
CA VAL A 163 9.11 3.67 -2.60
C VAL A 163 9.82 4.54 -1.58
N PHE A 164 9.16 4.86 -0.48
CA PHE A 164 9.71 5.72 0.57
C PHE A 164 9.20 5.33 1.96
N ALA A 165 9.96 5.68 2.99
CA ALA A 165 9.55 5.53 4.38
C ALA A 165 9.23 6.92 4.97
N GLN A 166 8.14 7.02 5.74
CA GLN A 166 7.79 8.26 6.45
C GLN A 166 8.71 8.50 7.66
N ALA A 167 9.32 7.46 8.20
CA ALA A 167 10.26 7.51 9.32
C ALA A 167 11.52 6.72 8.98
N GLY A 168 12.55 7.43 8.51
CA GLY A 168 13.88 6.85 8.25
C GLY A 168 14.08 6.30 6.83
N PHE A 169 15.36 6.14 6.49
CA PHE A 169 15.83 5.59 5.22
C PHE A 169 15.55 4.09 5.12
N ARG A 170 15.11 3.64 3.95
CA ARG A 170 15.09 2.23 3.61
C ARG A 170 15.87 1.94 2.34
N ALA A 171 17.07 1.38 2.50
CA ALA A 171 17.82 0.82 1.39
C ALA A 171 17.22 -0.53 0.98
N GLY A 172 16.97 -0.72 -0.33
CA GLY A 172 16.65 -2.02 -0.90
C GLY A 172 15.20 -2.49 -0.78
N ALA A 173 14.23 -1.59 -0.50
CA ALA A 173 12.84 -1.96 -0.65
C ALA A 173 12.50 -2.12 -2.14
N THR A 174 12.09 -3.31 -2.54
CA THR A 174 11.59 -3.60 -3.89
C THR A 174 10.15 -4.06 -3.80
N ILE A 175 9.36 -3.71 -4.81
CA ILE A 175 7.99 -4.21 -4.96
C ILE A 175 7.92 -5.40 -5.91
N GLU A 176 9.07 -5.86 -6.43
CA GLU A 176 9.14 -7.01 -7.33
C GLU A 176 8.49 -8.23 -6.69
N GLY A 177 7.66 -8.93 -7.46
CA GLY A 177 6.88 -10.06 -6.97
C GLY A 177 5.68 -9.67 -6.08
N THR A 178 5.40 -8.37 -5.87
CA THR A 178 4.20 -7.93 -5.16
C THR A 178 2.97 -8.11 -6.04
N LYS A 179 1.97 -8.80 -5.50
CA LYS A 179 0.67 -8.98 -6.13
C LYS A 179 -0.31 -7.95 -5.61
N TYR A 180 -0.94 -7.23 -6.54
CA TYR A 180 -1.99 -6.27 -6.25
C TYR A 180 -3.35 -6.85 -6.65
N ALA A 181 -4.29 -6.91 -5.72
CA ALA A 181 -5.63 -7.42 -5.96
C ALA A 181 -6.69 -6.40 -5.53
N ARG A 182 -7.74 -6.25 -6.33
CA ARG A 182 -8.86 -5.36 -5.99
C ARG A 182 -9.58 -5.85 -4.75
N ILE A 183 -9.97 -4.93 -3.89
CA ILE A 183 -10.72 -5.19 -2.65
C ILE A 183 -11.94 -4.28 -2.53
N ILE A 184 -12.89 -4.70 -1.70
CA ILE A 184 -13.98 -3.87 -1.19
C ILE A 184 -13.61 -3.57 0.27
N PRO A 185 -13.29 -2.29 0.62
CA PRO A 185 -12.82 -1.91 1.95
C PRO A 185 -13.93 -1.84 3.00
#